data_9ccc56549e09bc3a73bf4b2338862602
#
_entry.id   9ccc56549e09bc3a73bf4b2338862602
#
_cell.length_a   1.000
_cell.length_b   1.000
_cell.length_c   1.000
_cell.angle_alpha   90.00
_cell.angle_beta   90.00
_cell.angle_gamma   90.00
#
_symmetry.space_group_name_H-M   'P 1'
#
loop_
_entity.id
_entity.type
_entity.pdbx_description
1 polymer ?
#
loop_
_entity_poly.entity_id
_entity_poly.type
_entity_poly.pdbx_seq_one_letter_code
_entity_poly.pdbx_strand_id
1 'polypeptide(L)'
;MLPFVQNIPMISIWLCVLGGLCCLMLRAHAAKILSLLMCCTQVVLSAVILTHTLYAGASFNYQMGHFASPFGNELRAGPLEALLALCISVVMLLSLMGGADDLKLDIPENKRSNYYIMTSLVFAALLVIIYTNDIFTAYVFIEIITLGACAIIAIKPGGRTLVATMWYLIMSLIGAGLLLFSISMLYGVTGHLLMPGLYESVAVLAATGQYTLPLFILTGLMCAGLGIKCALFPFHSWLPGAHASATTASSSILSGLVVKGYIFLIIKIFVRVYGIQVMDMLHITDILLILGVFGLLFGFSSSY
;
A
#
# COMPACT_ATOMS: atom_id res chain seq x y z
N MET A 1 -1.47 -28.95 -2.91
CA MET A 1 -0.77 -27.75 -3.43
C MET A 1 0.70 -28.03 -3.54
N LEU A 2 1.36 -27.58 -4.59
CA LEU A 2 2.81 -27.63 -4.66
C LEU A 2 3.37 -26.75 -3.53
N PRO A 3 4.21 -27.23 -2.62
CA PRO A 3 4.72 -26.45 -1.48
C PRO A 3 5.44 -25.17 -1.92
N PHE A 4 5.98 -25.16 -3.14
CA PHE A 4 6.59 -24.00 -3.75
C PHE A 4 5.62 -22.83 -3.93
N VAL A 5 4.39 -23.09 -4.42
CA VAL A 5 3.41 -22.02 -4.71
C VAL A 5 2.94 -21.32 -3.44
N GLN A 6 2.81 -22.05 -2.34
CA GLN A 6 2.43 -21.48 -1.04
C GLN A 6 3.48 -20.49 -0.51
N ASN A 7 4.75 -20.70 -0.85
CA ASN A 7 5.84 -19.83 -0.41
C ASN A 7 6.06 -18.61 -1.32
N ILE A 8 5.46 -18.56 -2.52
CA ILE A 8 5.70 -17.47 -3.47
C ILE A 8 5.42 -16.08 -2.88
N PRO A 9 4.33 -15.81 -2.12
CA PRO A 9 4.12 -14.49 -1.53
C PRO A 9 5.30 -14.03 -0.67
N MET A 10 5.83 -14.94 0.15
CA MET A 10 7.00 -14.68 1.00
C MET A 10 8.27 -14.49 0.18
N ILE A 11 8.51 -15.36 -0.81
CA ILE A 11 9.66 -15.27 -1.73
C ILE A 11 9.62 -13.95 -2.49
N SER A 12 8.45 -13.51 -2.93
CA SER A 12 8.22 -12.23 -3.62
C SER A 12 8.69 -11.04 -2.79
N ILE A 13 8.31 -11.01 -1.51
CA ILE A 13 8.70 -9.95 -0.58
C ILE A 13 10.21 -9.97 -0.36
N TRP A 14 10.79 -11.13 -0.04
CA TRP A 14 12.22 -11.26 0.19
C TRP A 14 13.05 -10.95 -1.05
N LEU A 15 12.60 -11.31 -2.24
CA LEU A 15 13.24 -10.96 -3.49
C LEU A 15 13.41 -9.44 -3.63
N CYS A 16 12.37 -8.67 -3.32
CA CYS A 16 12.42 -7.21 -3.39
C CYS A 16 13.31 -6.61 -2.30
N VAL A 17 13.25 -7.12 -1.06
CA VAL A 17 14.08 -6.62 0.05
C VAL A 17 15.57 -6.93 -0.21
N LEU A 18 15.89 -8.18 -0.51
CA LEU A 18 17.29 -8.59 -0.76
C LEU A 18 17.83 -7.96 -2.04
N GLY A 19 17.03 -7.85 -3.10
CA GLY A 19 17.39 -7.14 -4.32
C GLY A 19 17.72 -5.68 -4.06
N GLY A 20 16.92 -4.99 -3.24
CA GLY A 20 17.19 -3.63 -2.78
C GLY A 20 18.50 -3.53 -1.99
N LEU A 21 18.75 -4.45 -1.04
CA LEU A 21 19.99 -4.49 -0.28
C LEU A 21 21.22 -4.76 -1.17
N CYS A 22 21.11 -5.63 -2.15
CA CYS A 22 22.18 -5.85 -3.14
C CYS A 22 22.51 -4.58 -3.93
N CYS A 23 21.52 -3.75 -4.23
CA CYS A 23 21.75 -2.47 -4.93
C CYS A 23 22.64 -1.50 -4.14
N LEU A 24 22.76 -1.64 -2.79
CA LEU A 24 23.71 -0.86 -1.96
C LEU A 24 25.17 -1.05 -2.38
N MET A 25 25.53 -2.26 -2.79
CA MET A 25 26.90 -2.62 -3.13
C MET A 25 27.21 -2.39 -4.63
N LEU A 26 26.21 -2.05 -5.43
CA LEU A 26 26.31 -1.95 -6.88
C LEU A 26 26.41 -0.50 -7.36
N ARG A 27 27.15 -0.29 -8.45
CA ARG A 27 27.14 0.98 -9.19
C ARG A 27 25.80 1.20 -9.87
N ALA A 28 25.42 2.45 -10.14
CA ALA A 28 24.14 2.87 -10.69
C ALA A 28 23.66 2.04 -11.89
N HIS A 29 24.54 1.69 -12.82
CA HIS A 29 24.19 0.89 -14.00
C HIS A 29 23.82 -0.57 -13.62
N ALA A 30 24.60 -1.20 -12.76
CA ALA A 30 24.34 -2.57 -12.28
C ALA A 30 23.10 -2.62 -11.40
N ALA A 31 22.87 -1.61 -10.53
CA ALA A 31 21.67 -1.47 -9.73
C ALA A 31 20.41 -1.34 -10.59
N LYS A 32 20.46 -0.59 -11.71
CA LYS A 32 19.37 -0.52 -12.69
C LYS A 32 19.03 -1.89 -13.27
N ILE A 33 20.05 -2.62 -13.74
CA ILE A 33 19.85 -3.95 -14.36
C ILE A 33 19.25 -4.92 -13.33
N LEU A 34 19.80 -4.94 -12.11
CA LEU A 34 19.29 -5.80 -11.04
C LEU A 34 17.82 -5.47 -10.70
N SER A 35 17.46 -4.19 -10.58
CA SER A 35 16.08 -3.78 -10.30
C SER A 35 15.11 -4.18 -11.42
N LEU A 36 15.51 -4.07 -12.68
CA LEU A 36 14.68 -4.51 -13.80
C LEU A 36 14.52 -6.03 -13.82
N LEU A 37 15.59 -6.79 -13.60
CA LEU A 37 15.53 -8.27 -13.49
C LEU A 37 14.63 -8.69 -12.33
N MET A 38 14.74 -8.04 -11.19
CA MET A 38 13.88 -8.27 -10.02
C MET A 38 12.40 -8.01 -10.38
N CYS A 39 12.09 -6.90 -11.07
CA CYS A 39 10.71 -6.62 -11.50
C CYS A 39 10.20 -7.66 -12.51
N CYS A 40 11.03 -8.10 -13.47
CA CYS A 40 10.65 -9.16 -14.40
C CYS A 40 10.36 -10.49 -13.68
N THR A 41 11.22 -10.90 -12.75
CA THR A 41 10.98 -12.12 -11.96
C THR A 41 9.72 -12.01 -11.11
N GLN A 42 9.44 -10.82 -10.57
CA GLN A 42 8.23 -10.56 -9.79
C GLN A 42 6.96 -10.65 -10.64
N VAL A 43 6.96 -10.18 -11.88
CA VAL A 43 5.84 -10.34 -12.82
C VAL A 43 5.57 -11.83 -13.06
N VAL A 44 6.61 -12.63 -13.27
CA VAL A 44 6.47 -14.09 -13.46
C VAL A 44 5.90 -14.76 -12.21
N LEU A 45 6.44 -14.46 -11.02
CA LEU A 45 5.94 -15.02 -9.75
C LEU A 45 4.47 -14.67 -9.50
N SER A 46 4.09 -13.42 -9.74
CA SER A 46 2.71 -12.96 -9.58
C SER A 46 1.76 -13.63 -10.59
N ALA A 47 2.20 -13.84 -11.83
CA ALA A 47 1.43 -14.58 -12.83
C ALA A 47 1.23 -16.04 -12.43
N VAL A 48 2.25 -16.69 -11.86
CA VAL A 48 2.14 -18.08 -11.35
C VAL A 48 1.13 -18.17 -10.21
N ILE A 49 1.14 -17.24 -9.25
CA ILE A 49 0.13 -17.22 -8.18
C ILE A 49 -1.26 -17.02 -8.77
N LEU A 50 -1.41 -16.06 -9.70
CA LEU A 50 -2.71 -15.78 -10.30
C LEU A 50 -3.28 -16.99 -11.03
N THR A 51 -2.51 -17.62 -11.88
CA THR A 51 -2.96 -18.84 -12.58
C THR A 51 -3.33 -19.95 -11.60
N HIS A 52 -2.51 -20.18 -10.57
CA HIS A 52 -2.79 -21.17 -9.56
C HIS A 52 -4.08 -20.90 -8.77
N THR A 53 -4.28 -19.65 -8.31
CA THR A 53 -5.47 -19.27 -7.54
C THR A 53 -6.75 -19.30 -8.38
N LEU A 54 -6.68 -18.98 -9.67
CA LEU A 54 -7.80 -19.09 -10.61
C LEU A 54 -8.16 -20.55 -10.87
N TYR A 55 -7.18 -21.43 -11.09
CA TYR A 55 -7.44 -22.87 -11.29
C TYR A 55 -7.95 -23.55 -10.03
N ALA A 56 -7.41 -23.18 -8.85
CA ALA A 56 -7.85 -23.77 -7.58
C ALA A 56 -9.21 -23.21 -7.12
N GLY A 57 -9.67 -22.07 -7.64
CA GLY A 57 -10.89 -21.39 -7.20
C GLY A 57 -10.90 -20.98 -5.72
N ALA A 58 -9.76 -21.03 -5.05
CA ALA A 58 -9.64 -20.82 -3.61
C ALA A 58 -8.45 -19.94 -3.23
N SER A 59 -8.60 -19.19 -2.15
CA SER A 59 -7.48 -18.49 -1.50
C SER A 59 -6.76 -19.42 -0.53
N PHE A 60 -5.47 -19.20 -0.33
CA PHE A 60 -4.68 -19.90 0.69
C PHE A 60 -4.01 -18.90 1.63
N ASN A 61 -3.80 -19.36 2.87
CA ASN A 61 -3.14 -18.59 3.91
C ASN A 61 -1.75 -19.19 4.15
N TYR A 62 -0.75 -18.30 4.29
CA TYR A 62 0.61 -18.66 4.63
C TYR A 62 0.96 -18.07 6.00
N GLN A 63 1.20 -18.93 6.97
CA GLN A 63 1.59 -18.53 8.33
C GLN A 63 3.10 -18.31 8.36
N MET A 64 3.52 -17.09 8.66
CA MET A 64 4.93 -16.74 8.76
C MET A 64 5.58 -17.45 9.95
N GLY A 65 6.65 -18.21 9.67
CA GLY A 65 7.36 -18.96 10.68
C GLY A 65 6.60 -20.18 11.24
N HIS A 66 5.48 -20.57 10.61
CA HIS A 66 4.59 -21.66 11.08
C HIS A 66 3.98 -21.45 12.48
N PHE A 67 4.00 -20.22 12.98
CA PHE A 67 3.33 -19.88 14.21
C PHE A 67 1.85 -19.53 13.92
N ALA A 68 0.96 -20.13 14.72
CA ALA A 68 -0.46 -19.78 14.66
C ALA A 68 -0.70 -18.37 15.22
N SER A 69 -1.73 -17.70 14.69
CA SER A 69 -2.22 -16.44 15.27
C SER A 69 -2.60 -16.63 16.76
N PRO A 70 -2.32 -15.64 17.64
CA PRO A 70 -1.83 -14.28 17.40
C PRO A 70 -0.31 -14.13 17.40
N PHE A 71 0.46 -15.20 17.56
CA PHE A 71 1.92 -15.15 17.70
C PHE A 71 2.65 -15.05 16.36
N GLY A 72 2.00 -15.45 15.25
CA GLY A 72 2.53 -15.37 13.90
C GLY A 72 1.71 -14.44 13.02
N ASN A 73 2.39 -13.80 12.06
CA ASN A 73 1.74 -13.02 11.02
C ASN A 73 1.25 -13.94 9.90
N GLU A 74 0.16 -13.55 9.23
CA GLU A 74 -0.47 -14.34 8.18
C GLU A 74 -0.51 -13.55 6.88
N LEU A 75 -0.05 -14.19 5.80
CA LEU A 75 -0.23 -13.70 4.43
C LEU A 75 -1.35 -14.49 3.77
N ARG A 76 -2.23 -13.81 3.08
CA ARG A 76 -3.29 -14.42 2.31
C ARG A 76 -3.09 -14.13 0.82
N ALA A 77 -3.15 -15.17 0.01
CA ALA A 77 -3.12 -15.07 -1.43
C ALA A 77 -4.41 -15.67 -2.01
N GLY A 78 -5.24 -14.79 -2.56
CA GLY A 78 -6.44 -15.15 -3.32
C GLY A 78 -6.36 -14.60 -4.74
N PRO A 79 -7.36 -14.83 -5.58
CA PRO A 79 -7.38 -14.35 -6.96
C PRO A 79 -7.25 -12.83 -7.08
N LEU A 80 -7.88 -12.08 -6.18
CA LEU A 80 -7.84 -10.62 -6.16
C LEU A 80 -6.44 -10.09 -5.78
N GLU A 81 -5.85 -10.66 -4.72
CA GLU A 81 -4.50 -10.30 -4.29
C GLU A 81 -3.46 -10.63 -5.36
N ALA A 82 -3.59 -11.79 -5.98
CA ALA A 82 -2.68 -12.22 -7.06
C ALA A 82 -2.78 -11.33 -8.30
N LEU A 83 -4.01 -10.94 -8.70
CA LEU A 83 -4.24 -10.01 -9.80
C LEU A 83 -3.60 -8.66 -9.52
N LEU A 84 -3.80 -8.11 -8.32
CA LEU A 84 -3.22 -6.83 -7.94
C LEU A 84 -1.70 -6.88 -7.85
N ALA A 85 -1.14 -7.96 -7.30
CA ALA A 85 0.31 -8.15 -7.27
C ALA A 85 0.89 -8.18 -8.69
N LEU A 86 0.20 -8.81 -9.65
CA LEU A 86 0.60 -8.80 -11.06
C LEU A 86 0.52 -7.38 -11.64
N CYS A 87 -0.60 -6.68 -11.47
CA CYS A 87 -0.77 -5.32 -11.97
C CYS A 87 0.31 -4.38 -11.41
N ILE A 88 0.56 -4.44 -10.10
CA ILE A 88 1.58 -3.61 -9.46
C ILE A 88 2.99 -3.96 -9.98
N SER A 89 3.29 -5.24 -10.18
CA SER A 89 4.58 -5.68 -10.71
C SER A 89 4.81 -5.20 -12.15
N VAL A 90 3.79 -5.27 -12.99
CA VAL A 90 3.86 -4.78 -14.38
C VAL A 90 4.03 -3.25 -14.41
N VAL A 91 3.24 -2.51 -13.62
CA VAL A 91 3.34 -1.05 -13.57
C VAL A 91 4.69 -0.60 -13.00
N MET A 92 5.24 -1.30 -11.98
CA MET A 92 6.59 -1.01 -11.47
C MET A 92 7.65 -1.20 -12.55
N LEU A 93 7.60 -2.31 -13.28
CA LEU A 93 8.51 -2.59 -14.38
C LEU A 93 8.44 -1.49 -15.45
N LEU A 94 7.24 -1.15 -15.91
CA LEU A 94 7.03 -0.12 -16.94
C LEU A 94 7.47 1.27 -16.46
N SER A 95 7.24 1.62 -15.20
CA SER A 95 7.66 2.90 -14.60
C SER A 95 9.19 3.03 -14.57
N LEU A 96 9.90 1.97 -14.20
CA LEU A 96 11.37 1.96 -14.18
C LEU A 96 11.98 1.93 -15.58
N MET A 97 11.34 1.24 -16.53
CA MET A 97 11.78 1.22 -17.92
C MET A 97 11.54 2.57 -18.60
N GLY A 98 10.31 3.09 -18.51
CA GLY A 98 9.90 4.33 -19.17
C GLY A 98 10.61 5.57 -18.63
N GLY A 99 10.84 5.63 -17.30
CA GLY A 99 11.53 6.77 -16.67
C GLY A 99 13.06 6.65 -16.64
N ALA A 100 13.65 5.61 -17.23
CA ALA A 100 15.07 5.32 -17.08
C ALA A 100 16.01 6.41 -17.63
N ASP A 101 15.62 7.10 -18.67
CA ASP A 101 16.45 8.15 -19.28
C ASP A 101 16.28 9.49 -18.55
N ASP A 102 15.05 9.80 -18.12
CA ASP A 102 14.78 10.98 -17.28
C ASP A 102 15.51 10.90 -15.93
N LEU A 103 15.61 9.69 -15.35
CA LEU A 103 16.39 9.48 -14.12
C LEU A 103 17.88 9.82 -14.28
N LYS A 104 18.45 9.64 -15.49
CA LYS A 104 19.84 10.04 -15.75
C LYS A 104 20.01 11.56 -15.80
N LEU A 105 18.98 12.28 -16.22
CA LEU A 105 19.00 13.74 -16.29
C LEU A 105 18.69 14.38 -14.92
N ASP A 106 17.71 13.82 -14.21
CA ASP A 106 17.18 14.40 -12.98
C ASP A 106 18.01 14.08 -11.72
N ILE A 107 18.73 12.93 -11.71
CA ILE A 107 19.41 12.42 -10.51
C ILE A 107 20.93 12.30 -10.77
N PRO A 108 21.77 12.90 -9.89
CA PRO A 108 23.21 12.71 -9.93
C PRO A 108 23.61 11.23 -9.84
N GLU A 109 24.67 10.84 -10.55
CA GLU A 109 25.06 9.42 -10.67
C GLU A 109 25.28 8.72 -9.33
N ASN A 110 25.89 9.43 -8.37
CA ASN A 110 26.14 8.93 -7.01
C ASN A 110 24.89 8.65 -6.18
N LYS A 111 23.72 9.19 -6.57
CA LYS A 111 22.43 8.98 -5.89
C LYS A 111 21.51 7.98 -6.60
N ARG A 112 21.81 7.60 -7.85
CA ARG A 112 20.93 6.71 -8.64
C ARG A 112 20.78 5.32 -8.02
N SER A 113 21.86 4.78 -7.41
CA SER A 113 21.77 3.50 -6.70
C SER A 113 20.78 3.58 -5.54
N ASN A 114 20.82 4.67 -4.75
CA ASN A 114 19.88 4.90 -3.66
C ASN A 114 18.42 4.99 -4.15
N TYR A 115 18.19 5.52 -5.34
CA TYR A 115 16.87 5.52 -5.95
C TYR A 115 16.34 4.09 -6.14
N TYR A 116 17.15 3.19 -6.71
CA TYR A 116 16.74 1.79 -6.92
C TYR A 116 16.54 1.02 -5.63
N ILE A 117 17.29 1.33 -4.57
CA ILE A 117 17.08 0.77 -3.24
C ILE A 117 15.72 1.18 -2.68
N MET A 118 15.41 2.48 -2.71
CA MET A 118 14.16 2.99 -2.16
C MET A 118 12.95 2.53 -2.96
N THR A 119 13.05 2.44 -4.29
CA THR A 119 11.98 1.88 -5.12
C THR A 119 11.74 0.39 -4.85
N SER A 120 12.80 -0.39 -4.63
CA SER A 120 12.69 -1.81 -4.25
C SER A 120 12.03 -1.99 -2.88
N LEU A 121 12.34 -1.11 -1.92
CA LEU A 121 11.72 -1.12 -0.59
C LEU A 121 10.23 -0.78 -0.66
N VAL A 122 9.86 0.26 -1.44
CA VAL A 122 8.46 0.62 -1.69
C VAL A 122 7.71 -0.55 -2.35
N PHE A 123 8.35 -1.22 -3.31
CA PHE A 123 7.75 -2.37 -3.99
C PHE A 123 7.54 -3.56 -3.04
N ALA A 124 8.52 -3.90 -2.21
CA ALA A 124 8.38 -4.92 -1.17
C ALA A 124 7.20 -4.60 -0.22
N ALA A 125 7.15 -3.36 0.25
CA ALA A 125 6.11 -2.92 1.17
C ALA A 125 4.70 -2.94 0.55
N LEU A 126 4.56 -2.61 -0.75
CA LEU A 126 3.30 -2.74 -1.48
C LEU A 126 2.85 -4.20 -1.58
N LEU A 127 3.77 -5.13 -1.85
CA LEU A 127 3.45 -6.56 -1.89
C LEU A 127 2.98 -7.07 -0.52
N VAL A 128 3.60 -6.59 0.58
CA VAL A 128 3.12 -6.94 1.93
C VAL A 128 1.70 -6.42 2.17
N ILE A 129 1.39 -5.18 1.82
CA ILE A 129 0.02 -4.64 1.98
C ILE A 129 -1.00 -5.46 1.21
N ILE A 130 -0.64 -5.95 0.02
CA ILE A 130 -1.52 -6.79 -0.78
C ILE A 130 -1.79 -8.12 -0.08
N TYR A 131 -0.73 -8.80 0.37
CA TYR A 131 -0.85 -10.16 0.90
C TYR A 131 -1.17 -10.23 2.39
N THR A 132 -0.86 -9.21 3.21
CA THR A 132 -1.09 -9.30 4.65
C THR A 132 -2.56 -9.49 5.01
N ASN A 133 -2.82 -10.31 6.02
CA ASN A 133 -4.13 -10.53 6.62
C ASN A 133 -4.25 -9.92 8.03
N ASP A 134 -3.26 -9.10 8.41
CA ASP A 134 -3.15 -8.41 9.68
C ASP A 134 -3.16 -6.89 9.49
N ILE A 135 -4.03 -6.19 10.25
CA ILE A 135 -4.22 -4.74 10.09
C ILE A 135 -3.05 -3.91 10.63
N PHE A 136 -2.39 -4.38 11.69
CA PHE A 136 -1.23 -3.69 12.26
C PHE A 136 -0.02 -3.84 11.35
N THR A 137 0.19 -5.02 10.78
CA THR A 137 1.23 -5.22 9.76
C THR A 137 0.98 -4.34 8.53
N ALA A 138 -0.27 -4.21 8.08
CA ALA A 138 -0.59 -3.29 7.00
C ALA A 138 -0.17 -1.85 7.36
N TYR A 139 -0.46 -1.39 8.59
CA TYR A 139 -0.05 -0.07 9.08
C TYR A 139 1.48 0.12 9.04
N VAL A 140 2.26 -0.83 9.55
CA VAL A 140 3.73 -0.76 9.56
C VAL A 140 4.27 -0.61 8.12
N PHE A 141 3.74 -1.37 7.18
CA PHE A 141 4.20 -1.30 5.79
C PHE A 141 3.70 -0.05 5.05
N ILE A 142 2.57 0.55 5.45
CA ILE A 142 2.17 1.90 5.03
C ILE A 142 3.25 2.93 5.41
N GLU A 143 3.80 2.86 6.62
CA GLU A 143 4.85 3.79 7.04
C GLU A 143 6.16 3.57 6.28
N ILE A 144 6.53 2.33 6.00
CA ILE A 144 7.69 2.02 5.16
C ILE A 144 7.50 2.61 3.74
N ILE A 145 6.31 2.49 3.16
CA ILE A 145 6.00 3.12 1.86
C ILE A 145 6.12 4.64 1.96
N THR A 146 5.62 5.25 3.03
CA THR A 146 5.68 6.72 3.24
C THR A 146 7.13 7.21 3.23
N LEU A 147 8.00 6.56 4.01
CA LEU A 147 9.42 6.92 4.06
C LEU A 147 10.13 6.67 2.73
N GLY A 148 9.85 5.54 2.07
CA GLY A 148 10.39 5.25 0.75
C GLY A 148 9.91 6.25 -0.31
N ALA A 149 8.63 6.61 -0.30
CA ALA A 149 8.06 7.62 -1.19
C ALA A 149 8.68 9.00 -0.96
N CYS A 150 8.86 9.43 0.29
CA CYS A 150 9.61 10.65 0.61
C CYS A 150 11.01 10.63 0.00
N ALA A 151 11.72 9.51 0.14
CA ALA A 151 13.09 9.37 -0.37
C ALA A 151 13.15 9.45 -1.90
N ILE A 152 12.23 8.80 -2.63
CA ILE A 152 12.20 8.84 -4.10
C ILE A 152 11.74 10.20 -4.65
N ILE A 153 10.98 11.00 -3.89
CA ILE A 153 10.65 12.38 -4.26
C ILE A 153 11.87 13.27 -3.99
N ALA A 154 12.42 13.23 -2.78
CA ALA A 154 13.49 14.10 -2.32
C ALA A 154 14.84 13.89 -3.04
N ILE A 155 15.01 12.79 -3.76
CA ILE A 155 16.27 12.48 -4.44
C ILE A 155 16.60 13.44 -5.58
N LYS A 156 15.57 14.04 -6.20
CA LYS A 156 15.73 15.10 -7.19
C LYS A 156 16.16 16.39 -6.49
N PRO A 157 17.33 16.98 -6.86
CA PRO A 157 17.81 18.18 -6.19
C PRO A 157 16.94 19.39 -6.50
N GLY A 158 16.53 20.13 -5.47
CA GLY A 158 15.75 21.37 -5.63
C GLY A 158 15.04 21.80 -4.36
N GLY A 159 14.98 23.12 -4.11
CA GLY A 159 14.27 23.67 -2.94
C GLY A 159 12.77 23.37 -2.97
N ARG A 160 12.13 23.45 -4.14
CA ARG A 160 10.71 23.11 -4.31
C ARG A 160 10.42 21.64 -4.01
N THR A 161 11.34 20.76 -4.39
CA THR A 161 11.24 19.31 -4.11
C THR A 161 11.26 19.02 -2.62
N LEU A 162 12.15 19.70 -1.87
CA LEU A 162 12.21 19.54 -0.42
C LEU A 162 10.92 20.01 0.26
N VAL A 163 10.40 21.18 -0.13
CA VAL A 163 9.12 21.68 0.41
C VAL A 163 7.97 20.73 0.11
N ALA A 164 7.86 20.23 -1.12
CA ALA A 164 6.83 19.27 -1.50
C ALA A 164 6.95 17.95 -0.73
N THR A 165 8.18 17.45 -0.53
CA THR A 165 8.45 16.24 0.27
C THR A 165 8.06 16.43 1.73
N MET A 166 8.41 17.59 2.32
CA MET A 166 8.04 17.90 3.70
C MET A 166 6.52 17.99 3.88
N TRP A 167 5.82 18.61 2.92
CA TRP A 167 4.36 18.67 2.95
C TRP A 167 3.72 17.31 2.84
N TYR A 168 4.20 16.45 1.91
CA TYR A 168 3.80 15.06 1.80
C TYR A 168 4.04 14.29 3.10
N LEU A 169 5.21 14.44 3.72
CA LEU A 169 5.55 13.75 4.97
C LEU A 169 4.62 14.17 6.11
N ILE A 170 4.39 15.48 6.30
CA ILE A 170 3.52 16.01 7.37
C ILE A 170 2.09 15.45 7.21
N MET A 171 1.52 15.56 6.02
CA MET A 171 0.18 15.04 5.76
C MET A 171 0.09 13.53 5.96
N SER A 172 1.11 12.79 5.50
CA SER A 172 1.19 11.35 5.68
C SER A 172 1.30 10.93 7.14
N LEU A 173 2.05 11.66 7.97
CA LEU A 173 2.18 11.39 9.41
C LEU A 173 0.86 11.64 10.15
N ILE A 174 0.12 12.69 9.79
CA ILE A 174 -1.23 12.93 10.35
C ILE A 174 -2.15 11.75 9.99
N GLY A 175 -2.17 11.33 8.74
CA GLY A 175 -2.97 10.19 8.30
C GLY A 175 -2.59 8.89 9.02
N ALA A 176 -1.30 8.65 9.22
CA ALA A 176 -0.79 7.50 9.96
C ALA A 176 -1.19 7.52 11.43
N GLY A 177 -1.10 8.67 12.08
CA GLY A 177 -1.52 8.83 13.48
C GLY A 177 -2.99 8.50 13.68
N LEU A 178 -3.88 9.00 12.82
CA LEU A 178 -5.32 8.68 12.85
C LEU A 178 -5.57 7.19 12.63
N LEU A 179 -4.88 6.59 11.68
CA LEU A 179 -5.00 5.15 11.39
C LEU A 179 -4.52 4.30 12.57
N LEU A 180 -3.35 4.59 13.13
CA LEU A 180 -2.81 3.86 14.29
C LEU A 180 -3.73 3.99 15.51
N PHE A 181 -4.24 5.18 15.78
CA PHE A 181 -5.16 5.41 16.87
C PHE A 181 -6.43 4.58 16.68
N SER A 182 -7.01 4.56 15.48
CA SER A 182 -8.17 3.73 15.16
C SER A 182 -7.88 2.23 15.35
N ILE A 183 -6.73 1.73 14.85
CA ILE A 183 -6.32 0.32 15.02
C ILE A 183 -6.16 -0.03 16.50
N SER A 184 -5.51 0.84 17.29
CA SER A 184 -5.28 0.62 18.72
C SER A 184 -6.59 0.54 19.50
N MET A 185 -7.52 1.45 19.22
CA MET A 185 -8.83 1.43 19.85
C MET A 185 -9.68 0.23 19.43
N LEU A 186 -9.62 -0.14 18.14
CA LEU A 186 -10.31 -1.33 17.63
C LEU A 186 -9.76 -2.60 18.28
N TYR A 187 -8.44 -2.70 18.45
CA TYR A 187 -7.80 -3.78 19.20
C TYR A 187 -8.24 -3.81 20.66
N GLY A 188 -8.34 -2.66 21.32
CA GLY A 188 -8.80 -2.55 22.71
C GLY A 188 -10.22 -3.09 22.93
N VAL A 189 -11.10 -2.98 21.92
CA VAL A 189 -12.49 -3.44 21.99
C VAL A 189 -12.65 -4.90 21.54
N THR A 190 -11.85 -5.34 20.54
CA THR A 190 -12.00 -6.66 19.91
C THR A 190 -10.98 -7.68 20.39
N GLY A 191 -9.80 -7.26 20.83
CA GLY A 191 -8.67 -8.13 21.18
C GLY A 191 -7.98 -8.79 19.99
N HIS A 192 -8.32 -8.43 18.76
CA HIS A 192 -7.81 -9.04 17.53
C HIS A 192 -7.12 -8.02 16.61
N LEU A 193 -6.08 -8.47 15.87
CA LEU A 193 -5.41 -7.70 14.81
C LEU A 193 -5.55 -8.39 13.45
N LEU A 194 -5.79 -9.70 13.44
CA LEU A 194 -6.10 -10.42 12.21
C LEU A 194 -7.49 -10.09 11.69
N MET A 195 -7.58 -9.84 10.38
CA MET A 195 -8.83 -9.43 9.74
C MET A 195 -10.00 -10.40 9.96
N PRO A 196 -9.85 -11.75 9.92
CA PRO A 196 -10.96 -12.66 10.21
C PRO A 196 -11.50 -12.53 11.64
N GLY A 197 -10.63 -12.47 12.65
CA GLY A 197 -11.05 -12.30 14.04
C GLY A 197 -11.69 -10.93 14.29
N LEU A 198 -11.19 -9.88 13.61
CA LEU A 198 -11.82 -8.56 13.63
C LEU A 198 -13.22 -8.59 13.02
N TYR A 199 -13.39 -9.26 11.87
CA TYR A 199 -14.68 -9.38 11.19
C TYR A 199 -15.75 -10.01 12.11
N GLU A 200 -15.42 -11.12 12.75
CA GLU A 200 -16.34 -11.80 13.67
C GLU A 200 -16.68 -10.93 14.89
N SER A 201 -15.67 -10.32 15.51
CA SER A 201 -15.85 -9.46 16.68
C SER A 201 -16.65 -8.19 16.37
N VAL A 202 -16.36 -7.53 15.25
CA VAL A 202 -17.08 -6.33 14.80
C VAL A 202 -18.53 -6.66 14.47
N ALA A 203 -18.80 -7.80 13.83
CA ALA A 203 -20.17 -8.24 13.54
C ALA A 203 -20.99 -8.46 14.82
N VAL A 204 -20.39 -9.08 15.85
CA VAL A 204 -21.03 -9.28 17.16
C VAL A 204 -21.28 -7.94 17.88
N LEU A 205 -20.30 -7.04 17.90
CA LEU A 205 -20.43 -5.72 18.53
C LEU A 205 -21.50 -4.87 17.84
N ALA A 206 -21.57 -4.92 16.52
CA ALA A 206 -22.60 -4.23 15.74
C ALA A 206 -24.00 -4.78 16.06
N ALA A 207 -24.15 -6.10 16.16
CA ALA A 207 -25.43 -6.75 16.46
C ALA A 207 -25.97 -6.40 17.86
N THR A 208 -25.09 -6.13 18.86
CA THR A 208 -25.52 -5.73 20.20
C THR A 208 -26.10 -4.30 20.27
N GLY A 209 -25.81 -3.45 19.27
CA GLY A 209 -26.24 -2.05 19.21
C GLY A 209 -25.58 -1.11 20.23
N GLN A 210 -24.90 -1.62 21.25
CA GLN A 210 -24.26 -0.81 22.30
C GLN A 210 -23.01 -0.08 21.82
N TYR A 211 -22.34 -0.61 20.79
CA TYR A 211 -21.06 -0.11 20.26
C TYR A 211 -21.20 0.63 18.93
N THR A 212 -22.40 0.97 18.50
CA THR A 212 -22.63 1.65 17.20
C THR A 212 -21.86 2.97 17.09
N LEU A 213 -21.93 3.83 18.10
CA LEU A 213 -21.22 5.11 18.09
C LEU A 213 -19.70 4.96 18.17
N PRO A 214 -19.12 4.13 19.07
CA PRO A 214 -17.69 3.84 19.03
C PRO A 214 -17.22 3.28 17.68
N LEU A 215 -17.91 2.30 17.10
CA LEU A 215 -17.57 1.72 15.80
C LEU A 215 -17.63 2.77 14.69
N PHE A 216 -18.64 3.65 14.68
CA PHE A 216 -18.74 4.75 13.73
C PHE A 216 -17.53 5.69 13.80
N ILE A 217 -17.16 6.11 15.02
CA ILE A 217 -15.99 6.99 15.24
C ILE A 217 -14.70 6.30 14.78
N LEU A 218 -14.48 5.04 15.15
CA LEU A 218 -13.27 4.29 14.79
C LEU A 218 -13.16 4.10 13.27
N THR A 219 -14.27 3.72 12.63
CA THR A 219 -14.31 3.56 11.17
C THR A 219 -14.07 4.91 10.47
N GLY A 220 -14.68 5.98 10.99
CA GLY A 220 -14.47 7.34 10.46
C GLY A 220 -13.01 7.81 10.56
N LEU A 221 -12.34 7.57 11.69
CA LEU A 221 -10.92 7.87 11.89
C LEU A 221 -10.04 7.05 10.94
N MET A 222 -10.34 5.77 10.76
CA MET A 222 -9.64 4.89 9.83
C MET A 222 -9.80 5.37 8.38
N CYS A 223 -11.02 5.73 7.99
CA CYS A 223 -11.31 6.30 6.67
C CYS A 223 -10.60 7.64 6.46
N ALA A 224 -10.57 8.51 7.46
CA ALA A 224 -9.86 9.79 7.38
C ALA A 224 -8.34 9.56 7.25
N GLY A 225 -7.75 8.68 8.06
CA GLY A 225 -6.32 8.36 8.02
C GLY A 225 -5.89 7.80 6.68
N LEU A 226 -6.59 6.80 6.17
CA LEU A 226 -6.34 6.24 4.83
C LEU A 226 -6.74 7.22 3.72
N GLY A 227 -7.78 8.02 3.90
CA GLY A 227 -8.19 9.08 2.98
C GLY A 227 -7.10 10.13 2.74
N ILE A 228 -6.39 10.54 3.79
CA ILE A 228 -5.22 11.41 3.68
C ILE A 228 -4.13 10.74 2.84
N LYS A 229 -3.84 9.46 3.10
CA LYS A 229 -2.84 8.68 2.35
C LYS A 229 -3.21 8.47 0.88
N CYS A 230 -4.51 8.31 0.58
CA CYS A 230 -5.03 8.16 -0.78
C CYS A 230 -5.24 9.50 -1.51
N ALA A 231 -4.99 10.63 -0.84
CA ALA A 231 -5.34 11.96 -1.34
C ALA A 231 -6.82 12.08 -1.72
N LEU A 232 -7.74 11.48 -0.94
CA LEU A 232 -9.18 11.67 -1.11
C LEU A 232 -9.56 13.10 -0.75
N PHE A 233 -10.58 13.63 -1.41
CA PHE A 233 -11.13 14.93 -1.03
C PHE A 233 -11.65 14.89 0.43
N PRO A 234 -11.35 15.91 1.25
CA PRO A 234 -10.64 17.16 0.99
C PRO A 234 -9.12 17.15 1.17
N PHE A 235 -8.49 16.00 1.43
CA PHE A 235 -7.10 15.84 1.84
C PHE A 235 -6.08 15.77 0.69
N HIS A 236 -6.45 16.12 -0.53
CA HIS A 236 -5.65 15.95 -1.76
C HIS A 236 -4.57 17.01 -1.98
N SER A 237 -4.49 18.05 -1.14
CA SER A 237 -3.65 19.24 -1.37
C SER A 237 -2.14 18.98 -1.50
N TRP A 238 -1.63 17.89 -0.92
CA TRP A 238 -0.23 17.49 -1.00
C TRP A 238 0.15 16.85 -2.34
N LEU A 239 -0.82 16.23 -3.02
CA LEU A 239 -0.59 15.37 -4.18
C LEU A 239 -0.02 16.12 -5.40
N PRO A 240 -0.56 17.28 -5.85
CA PRO A 240 -0.02 18.00 -7.00
C PRO A 240 1.42 18.44 -6.80
N GLY A 241 1.75 18.94 -5.59
CA GLY A 241 3.12 19.35 -5.24
C GLY A 241 4.12 18.21 -5.29
N ALA A 242 3.74 17.04 -4.74
CA ALA A 242 4.57 15.83 -4.76
C ALA A 242 4.85 15.36 -6.20
N HIS A 243 3.81 15.31 -7.06
CA HIS A 243 3.94 14.88 -8.45
C HIS A 243 4.75 15.84 -9.31
N ALA A 244 4.51 17.14 -9.18
CA ALA A 244 5.23 18.17 -9.96
C ALA A 244 6.72 18.25 -9.62
N SER A 245 7.09 17.84 -8.41
CA SER A 245 8.48 17.91 -7.91
C SER A 245 9.26 16.61 -8.10
N ALA A 246 8.58 15.48 -8.29
CA ALA A 246 9.18 14.16 -8.46
C ALA A 246 9.79 13.97 -9.87
N THR A 247 10.63 12.94 -10.02
CA THR A 247 11.05 12.47 -11.35
C THR A 247 9.89 11.79 -12.07
N THR A 248 9.93 11.64 -13.38
CA THR A 248 8.89 10.96 -14.17
C THR A 248 8.60 9.55 -13.65
N ALA A 249 9.66 8.76 -13.38
CA ALA A 249 9.50 7.42 -12.80
C ALA A 249 8.92 7.47 -11.39
N SER A 250 9.35 8.40 -10.53
CA SER A 250 8.80 8.55 -9.17
C SER A 250 7.33 8.96 -9.20
N SER A 251 6.96 9.89 -10.07
CA SER A 251 5.58 10.34 -10.23
C SER A 251 4.67 9.20 -10.70
N SER A 252 5.11 8.36 -11.64
CA SER A 252 4.35 7.18 -12.09
C SER A 252 4.22 6.11 -11.00
N ILE A 253 5.26 5.89 -10.16
CA ILE A 253 5.21 4.97 -9.02
C ILE A 253 4.23 5.49 -7.95
N LEU A 254 4.29 6.77 -7.60
CA LEU A 254 3.39 7.37 -6.62
C LEU A 254 1.93 7.28 -7.07
N SER A 255 1.64 7.71 -8.30
CA SER A 255 0.28 7.72 -8.83
C SER A 255 -0.22 6.32 -9.15
N GLY A 256 0.58 5.51 -9.84
CA GLY A 256 0.17 4.19 -10.34
C GLY A 256 0.15 3.10 -9.29
N LEU A 257 0.98 3.19 -8.25
CA LEU A 257 1.20 2.11 -7.30
C LEU A 257 0.87 2.50 -5.87
N VAL A 258 1.49 3.54 -5.33
CA VAL A 258 1.37 3.88 -3.90
C VAL A 258 -0.06 4.25 -3.53
N VAL A 259 -0.65 5.21 -4.23
CA VAL A 259 -2.05 5.64 -3.98
C VAL A 259 -3.03 4.47 -4.20
N LYS A 260 -2.82 3.65 -5.24
CA LYS A 260 -3.67 2.49 -5.54
C LYS A 260 -3.53 1.38 -4.49
N GLY A 261 -2.33 1.19 -3.94
CA GLY A 261 -2.11 0.28 -2.82
C GLY A 261 -2.91 0.66 -1.58
N TYR A 262 -2.97 1.96 -1.26
CA TYR A 262 -3.78 2.46 -0.15
C TYR A 262 -5.29 2.34 -0.42
N ILE A 263 -5.75 2.63 -1.64
CA ILE A 263 -7.17 2.44 -2.03
C ILE A 263 -7.56 0.96 -1.90
N PHE A 264 -6.70 0.06 -2.36
CA PHE A 264 -6.95 -1.37 -2.19
C PHE A 264 -7.06 -1.78 -0.71
N LEU A 265 -6.20 -1.21 0.14
CA LEU A 265 -6.26 -1.49 1.58
C LEU A 265 -7.57 -0.99 2.19
N ILE A 266 -8.11 0.17 1.79
CA ILE A 266 -9.44 0.64 2.22
C ILE A 266 -10.50 -0.40 1.85
N ILE A 267 -10.54 -0.83 0.60
CA ILE A 267 -11.49 -1.84 0.13
C ILE A 267 -11.34 -3.15 0.92
N LYS A 268 -10.10 -3.59 1.13
CA LYS A 268 -9.79 -4.80 1.89
C LYS A 268 -10.29 -4.72 3.34
N ILE A 269 -10.09 -3.59 4.01
CA ILE A 269 -10.59 -3.35 5.37
C ILE A 269 -12.12 -3.33 5.38
N PHE A 270 -12.76 -2.65 4.45
CA PHE A 270 -14.23 -2.58 4.39
C PHE A 270 -14.84 -3.97 4.21
N VAL A 271 -14.28 -4.78 3.35
CA VAL A 271 -14.83 -6.12 3.05
C VAL A 271 -14.47 -7.15 4.13
N ARG A 272 -13.23 -7.09 4.69
CA ARG A 272 -12.70 -8.16 5.55
C ARG A 272 -12.65 -7.85 7.03
N VAL A 273 -12.87 -6.59 7.43
CA VAL A 273 -12.92 -6.20 8.85
C VAL A 273 -14.33 -5.83 9.24
N TYR A 274 -14.98 -4.96 8.48
CA TYR A 274 -16.31 -4.48 8.80
C TYR A 274 -17.43 -5.30 8.13
N GLY A 275 -17.21 -5.75 6.90
CA GLY A 275 -18.27 -6.34 6.08
C GLY A 275 -19.26 -5.30 5.57
N ILE A 276 -19.94 -5.60 4.45
CA ILE A 276 -20.87 -4.68 3.79
C ILE A 276 -22.03 -4.28 4.72
N GLN A 277 -22.55 -5.25 5.48
CA GLN A 277 -23.70 -5.01 6.37
C GLN A 277 -23.41 -3.96 7.48
N VAL A 278 -22.23 -4.04 8.11
CA VAL A 278 -21.83 -3.08 9.15
C VAL A 278 -21.53 -1.72 8.53
N MET A 279 -20.92 -1.66 7.36
CA MET A 279 -20.65 -0.41 6.63
C MET A 279 -21.93 0.33 6.27
N ASP A 280 -22.96 -0.39 5.82
CA ASP A 280 -24.27 0.17 5.50
C ASP A 280 -24.99 0.65 6.79
N MET A 281 -24.95 -0.15 7.87
CA MET A 281 -25.51 0.23 9.17
C MET A 281 -24.87 1.52 9.73
N LEU A 282 -23.59 1.72 9.51
CA LEU A 282 -22.83 2.89 9.96
C LEU A 282 -22.94 4.08 8.97
N HIS A 283 -23.63 3.95 7.83
CA HIS A 283 -23.72 4.94 6.76
C HIS A 283 -22.37 5.47 6.24
N ILE A 284 -21.28 4.70 6.42
CA ILE A 284 -19.94 5.10 5.98
C ILE A 284 -19.86 5.15 4.46
N THR A 285 -20.51 4.21 3.79
CA THR A 285 -20.59 4.16 2.32
C THR A 285 -21.21 5.43 1.74
N ASP A 286 -22.28 5.93 2.34
CA ASP A 286 -22.98 7.15 1.93
C ASP A 286 -22.07 8.39 2.09
N ILE A 287 -21.35 8.48 3.24
CA ILE A 287 -20.41 9.57 3.50
C ILE A 287 -19.29 9.59 2.46
N LEU A 288 -18.70 8.42 2.16
CA LEU A 288 -17.64 8.32 1.17
C LEU A 288 -18.12 8.64 -0.24
N LEU A 289 -19.36 8.27 -0.58
CA LEU A 289 -19.98 8.62 -1.84
C LEU A 289 -20.14 10.14 -1.97
N ILE A 290 -20.67 10.80 -0.93
CA ILE A 290 -20.81 12.26 -0.89
C ILE A 290 -19.43 12.94 -1.05
N LEU A 291 -18.42 12.50 -0.31
CA LEU A 291 -17.06 13.04 -0.44
C LEU A 291 -16.48 12.82 -1.85
N GLY A 292 -16.76 11.68 -2.46
CA GLY A 292 -16.38 11.39 -3.85
C GLY A 292 -17.04 12.33 -4.86
N VAL A 293 -18.33 12.60 -4.71
CA VAL A 293 -19.07 13.57 -5.56
C VAL A 293 -18.50 14.98 -5.42
N PHE A 294 -18.25 15.43 -4.18
CA PHE A 294 -17.58 16.71 -3.95
C PHE A 294 -16.19 16.77 -4.59
N GLY A 295 -15.40 15.69 -4.47
CA GLY A 295 -14.10 15.60 -5.11
C GLY A 295 -14.15 15.74 -6.62
N LEU A 296 -15.14 15.14 -7.28
CA LEU A 296 -15.37 15.29 -8.72
C LEU A 296 -15.76 16.72 -9.09
N LEU A 297 -16.69 17.34 -8.35
CA LEU A 297 -17.14 18.71 -8.61
C LEU A 297 -16.00 19.72 -8.43
N PHE A 298 -15.21 19.60 -7.37
CA PHE A 298 -14.04 20.47 -7.13
C PHE A 298 -12.94 20.24 -8.16
N GLY A 299 -12.64 19.00 -8.52
CA GLY A 299 -11.67 18.68 -9.56
C GLY A 299 -12.06 19.29 -10.91
N PHE A 300 -13.34 19.23 -11.26
CA PHE A 300 -13.85 19.83 -12.48
C PHE A 300 -13.80 21.37 -12.45
N SER A 301 -14.18 22.00 -11.33
CA SER A 301 -14.18 23.47 -11.22
C SER A 301 -12.77 24.07 -11.17
N SER A 302 -11.76 23.35 -10.68
CA SER A 302 -10.38 23.83 -10.61
C SER A 302 -9.57 23.59 -11.90
N SER A 303 -10.14 22.91 -12.89
CA SER A 303 -9.53 22.71 -14.20
C SER A 303 -9.81 23.84 -15.19
N TYR A 304 -10.65 24.80 -14.83
CA TYR A 304 -10.93 26.05 -15.53
C TYR A 304 -10.30 27.23 -14.78
#